data_e47c04a19d107d8a6259a5355b9b21ef
#
_entry.id   e47c04a19d107d8a6259a5355b9b21ef
#
_cell.length_a   1.000
_cell.length_b   1.000
_cell.length_c   1.000
_cell.angle_alpha   90.00
_cell.angle_beta   90.00
_cell.angle_gamma   90.00
#
_symmetry.space_group_name_H-M   'P 1'
#
loop_
_entity.id
_entity.type
_entity.pdbx_description
1 polymer ?
#
loop_
_entity_poly.entity_id
_entity_poly.type
_entity_poly.pdbx_seq_one_letter_code
_entity_poly.pdbx_strand_id
1 'polypeptide(L)'
;MTTRSLVLCRYNENVDWISNLQKDDIEIFVYDKGKDLQLEQSNLKKIRLDNVGREAHAYVYHIVENYNNLADQIYFSQADPFSPLTGEQNSYIPNYIEEIRNQILKQKIENGFKWIGRKSNNGLAMDYGSQIDNISGHPNPYKRSMNNIYESVFEKPCPFIQDYYIGGFFFVEKNNIYRHTLNQYNKLLDILSYPEQKEFDGFWKSNPFEAHLLEKMYGVIFENV
;
A
#
# COMPACT_ATOMS: atom_id res chain seq x y z
N MET A 1 -0.26 -10.84 -23.92
CA MET A 1 -0.02 -11.60 -22.66
C MET A 1 -0.15 -10.58 -21.54
N THR A 2 -0.93 -10.85 -20.50
CA THR A 2 -1.12 -9.93 -19.36
C THR A 2 0.14 -9.89 -18.51
N THR A 3 0.72 -8.72 -18.32
CA THR A 3 1.89 -8.53 -17.46
C THR A 3 1.48 -8.39 -16.00
N ARG A 4 2.29 -8.90 -15.07
CA ARG A 4 1.96 -8.94 -13.64
C ARG A 4 3.12 -8.52 -12.79
N SER A 5 2.85 -7.83 -11.68
CA SER A 5 3.86 -7.50 -10.69
C SER A 5 3.38 -7.70 -9.25
N LEU A 6 4.33 -8.07 -8.39
CA LEU A 6 4.21 -8.07 -6.95
C LEU A 6 5.09 -6.94 -6.41
N VAL A 7 4.50 -6.03 -5.64
CA VAL A 7 5.17 -4.88 -5.05
C VAL A 7 5.18 -5.03 -3.54
N LEU A 8 6.35 -5.22 -2.96
CA LEU A 8 6.56 -5.42 -1.53
C LEU A 8 7.25 -4.23 -0.91
N CYS A 9 6.75 -3.78 0.24
CA CYS A 9 7.50 -2.92 1.14
C CYS A 9 8.08 -3.74 2.28
N ARG A 10 9.40 -3.66 2.46
CA ARG A 10 10.17 -4.36 3.48
C ARG A 10 10.94 -3.37 4.34
N TYR A 11 11.01 -3.63 5.67
CA TYR A 11 11.94 -2.97 6.58
C TYR A 11 13.06 -3.94 7.00
N ASN A 12 12.75 -4.99 7.75
CA ASN A 12 13.70 -6.03 8.14
C ASN A 12 13.06 -7.43 8.13
N GLU A 13 11.84 -7.55 7.61
CA GLU A 13 11.08 -8.79 7.58
C GLU A 13 11.76 -9.82 6.68
N ASN A 14 11.54 -11.09 6.98
CA ASN A 14 11.93 -12.19 6.10
C ASN A 14 11.00 -12.25 4.91
N VAL A 15 11.57 -12.29 3.70
CA VAL A 15 10.84 -12.41 2.43
C VAL A 15 11.20 -13.66 1.65
N ASP A 16 11.82 -14.67 2.27
CA ASP A 16 12.24 -15.92 1.60
C ASP A 16 11.08 -16.64 0.92
N TRP A 17 9.84 -16.38 1.39
CA TRP A 17 8.63 -16.92 0.81
C TRP A 17 8.41 -16.53 -0.66
N ILE A 18 8.97 -15.40 -1.13
CA ILE A 18 8.84 -15.00 -2.53
C ILE A 18 9.60 -15.93 -3.49
N SER A 19 10.57 -16.72 -3.00
CA SER A 19 11.25 -17.74 -3.82
C SER A 19 10.28 -18.80 -4.35
N ASN A 20 9.14 -19.02 -3.71
CA ASN A 20 8.09 -19.90 -4.22
C ASN A 20 7.42 -19.35 -5.49
N LEU A 21 7.57 -18.04 -5.77
CA LEU A 21 7.04 -17.36 -6.94
C LEU A 21 8.06 -17.25 -8.10
N GLN A 22 9.26 -17.80 -7.94
CA GLN A 22 10.34 -17.68 -8.94
C GLN A 22 9.98 -18.23 -10.33
N LYS A 23 9.11 -19.25 -10.38
CA LYS A 23 8.69 -19.91 -11.62
C LYS A 23 7.43 -19.29 -12.22
N ASP A 24 6.82 -18.36 -11.55
CA ASP A 24 5.61 -17.72 -12.00
C ASP A 24 5.97 -16.54 -12.92
N ASP A 25 5.11 -16.26 -13.90
CA ASP A 25 5.28 -15.13 -14.82
C ASP A 25 4.85 -13.82 -14.13
N ILE A 26 5.65 -13.44 -13.15
CA ILE A 26 5.44 -12.25 -12.32
C ILE A 26 6.77 -11.53 -12.05
N GLU A 27 6.80 -10.22 -12.19
CA GLU A 27 7.93 -9.38 -11.78
C GLU A 27 7.76 -8.97 -10.32
N ILE A 28 8.80 -9.12 -9.51
CA ILE A 28 8.77 -8.83 -8.07
C ILE A 28 9.62 -7.60 -7.78
N PHE A 29 9.02 -6.58 -7.18
CA PHE A 29 9.68 -5.38 -6.70
C PHE A 29 9.72 -5.41 -5.17
N VAL A 30 10.91 -5.37 -4.59
CA VAL A 30 11.08 -5.22 -3.14
C VAL A 30 11.67 -3.84 -2.86
N TYR A 31 10.85 -2.97 -2.28
CA TYR A 31 11.25 -1.68 -1.77
C TYR A 31 11.77 -1.85 -0.35
N ASP A 32 13.10 -1.86 -0.23
CA ASP A 32 13.80 -2.17 1.02
C ASP A 32 14.17 -0.89 1.78
N LYS A 33 13.60 -0.74 2.97
CA LYS A 33 13.80 0.39 3.87
C LYS A 33 14.67 0.08 5.08
N GLY A 34 15.06 -1.19 5.23
CA GLY A 34 15.81 -1.71 6.37
C GLY A 34 17.24 -2.11 6.04
N LYS A 35 17.69 -3.24 6.58
CA LYS A 35 18.98 -3.84 6.26
C LYS A 35 18.95 -4.45 4.88
N ASP A 36 20.07 -4.43 4.19
CA ASP A 36 20.19 -4.94 2.83
C ASP A 36 19.66 -6.38 2.71
N LEU A 37 18.79 -6.55 1.71
CA LEU A 37 18.23 -7.85 1.39
C LEU A 37 19.22 -8.69 0.58
N GLN A 38 19.60 -9.84 1.13
CA GLN A 38 20.56 -10.79 0.54
C GLN A 38 19.86 -11.90 -0.26
N LEU A 39 18.77 -11.59 -0.96
CA LEU A 39 18.04 -12.53 -1.79
C LEU A 39 18.29 -12.22 -3.27
N GLU A 40 18.67 -13.23 -4.06
CA GLU A 40 18.86 -13.13 -5.49
C GLU A 40 17.88 -14.04 -6.23
N GLN A 41 17.17 -13.48 -7.19
CA GLN A 41 16.16 -14.18 -7.98
C GLN A 41 16.00 -13.47 -9.34
N SER A 42 15.82 -14.22 -10.43
CA SER A 42 15.82 -13.66 -11.79
C SER A 42 14.71 -12.66 -12.10
N ASN A 43 13.55 -12.82 -11.43
CA ASN A 43 12.39 -11.92 -11.58
C ASN A 43 12.27 -10.91 -10.43
N LEU A 44 13.33 -10.71 -9.63
CA LEU A 44 13.37 -9.81 -8.47
C LEU A 44 14.13 -8.53 -8.79
N LYS A 45 13.50 -7.39 -8.51
CA LYS A 45 14.11 -6.06 -8.47
C LYS A 45 14.13 -5.56 -7.04
N LYS A 46 15.33 -5.27 -6.52
CA LYS A 46 15.53 -4.68 -5.19
C LYS A 46 15.77 -3.19 -5.34
N ILE A 47 14.98 -2.38 -4.66
CA ILE A 47 15.07 -0.93 -4.68
C ILE A 47 15.24 -0.43 -3.26
N ARG A 48 16.34 0.28 -3.00
CA ARG A 48 16.59 0.91 -1.71
C ARG A 48 15.77 2.20 -1.58
N LEU A 49 15.04 2.34 -0.47
CA LEU A 49 14.34 3.57 -0.10
C LEU A 49 14.70 3.99 1.32
N ASP A 50 14.54 5.28 1.59
CA ASP A 50 14.56 5.80 2.95
C ASP A 50 13.37 5.24 3.75
N ASN A 51 13.56 5.07 5.06
CA ASN A 51 12.50 4.58 5.94
C ASN A 51 11.54 5.73 6.30
N VAL A 52 10.69 6.08 5.34
CA VAL A 52 9.63 7.10 5.47
C VAL A 52 8.29 6.54 5.01
N GLY A 53 7.19 7.02 5.58
CA GLY A 53 5.83 6.80 5.08
C GLY A 53 5.34 5.36 5.01
N ARG A 54 5.93 4.43 5.78
CA ARG A 54 5.54 3.01 5.81
C ARG A 54 5.47 2.38 4.42
N GLU A 55 4.62 1.35 4.25
CA GLU A 55 4.33 0.71 2.96
C GLU A 55 3.63 1.66 1.98
N ALA A 56 2.82 2.60 2.47
CA ALA A 56 2.10 3.55 1.63
C ALA A 56 3.05 4.38 0.75
N HIS A 57 4.18 4.84 1.30
CA HIS A 57 5.21 5.53 0.54
C HIS A 57 5.78 4.64 -0.58
N ALA A 58 6.13 3.38 -0.28
CA ALA A 58 6.69 2.46 -1.27
C ALA A 58 5.70 2.17 -2.41
N TYR A 59 4.41 2.04 -2.10
CA TYR A 59 3.37 1.78 -3.11
C TYR A 59 3.17 2.97 -4.04
N VAL A 60 3.04 4.17 -3.47
CA VAL A 60 2.91 5.39 -4.27
C VAL A 60 4.19 5.66 -5.08
N TYR A 61 5.37 5.43 -4.48
CA TYR A 61 6.65 5.53 -5.17
C TYR A 61 6.73 4.58 -6.37
N HIS A 62 6.29 3.31 -6.20
CA HIS A 62 6.23 2.37 -7.32
C HIS A 62 5.36 2.89 -8.46
N ILE A 63 4.18 3.41 -8.14
CA ILE A 63 3.26 3.97 -9.14
C ILE A 63 3.92 5.15 -9.87
N VAL A 64 4.54 6.07 -9.15
CA VAL A 64 5.19 7.26 -9.73
C VAL A 64 6.32 6.86 -10.67
N GLU A 65 7.26 6.04 -10.20
CA GLU A 65 8.44 5.65 -10.97
C GLU A 65 8.11 4.79 -12.20
N ASN A 66 7.05 4.01 -12.12
CA ASN A 66 6.66 3.10 -13.19
C ASN A 66 5.41 3.55 -13.95
N TYR A 67 4.92 4.77 -13.75
CA TYR A 67 3.62 5.23 -14.25
C TYR A 67 3.39 4.93 -15.74
N ASN A 68 4.40 5.10 -16.58
CA ASN A 68 4.31 4.81 -18.02
C ASN A 68 4.55 3.34 -18.40
N ASN A 69 4.97 2.50 -17.44
CA ASN A 69 5.36 1.11 -17.67
C ASN A 69 4.76 0.15 -16.61
N LEU A 70 3.64 0.51 -16.02
CA LEU A 70 2.95 -0.33 -15.04
C LEU A 70 2.56 -1.67 -15.66
N ALA A 71 2.71 -2.74 -14.89
CA ALA A 71 2.15 -4.04 -15.25
C ALA A 71 0.62 -3.96 -15.36
N ASP A 72 0.02 -4.83 -16.17
CA ASP A 72 -1.43 -4.86 -16.35
C ASP A 72 -2.18 -5.13 -15.04
N GLN A 73 -1.58 -5.96 -14.17
CA GLN A 73 -2.09 -6.30 -12.85
C GLN A 73 -0.98 -6.18 -11.81
N ILE A 74 -1.24 -5.45 -10.73
CA ILE A 74 -0.27 -5.17 -9.68
C ILE A 74 -0.84 -5.63 -8.34
N TYR A 75 -0.03 -6.37 -7.60
CA TYR A 75 -0.33 -6.75 -6.24
C TYR A 75 0.57 -5.98 -5.27
N PHE A 76 -0.04 -5.24 -4.37
CA PHE A 76 0.65 -4.51 -3.31
C PHE A 76 0.57 -5.27 -1.98
N SER A 77 1.70 -5.38 -1.28
CA SER A 77 1.81 -6.14 -0.05
C SER A 77 2.89 -5.63 0.89
N GLN A 78 2.66 -5.75 2.18
CA GLN A 78 3.74 -5.72 3.16
C GLN A 78 4.61 -6.98 3.01
N ALA A 79 5.85 -6.92 3.49
CA ALA A 79 6.80 -8.03 3.35
C ALA A 79 6.46 -9.23 4.24
N ASP A 80 5.84 -9.01 5.39
CA ASP A 80 5.40 -10.08 6.30
C ASP A 80 3.87 -10.14 6.42
N PRO A 81 3.20 -10.80 5.46
CA PRO A 81 1.75 -11.00 5.51
C PRO A 81 1.32 -12.07 6.51
N PHE A 82 2.28 -12.82 7.08
CA PHE A 82 2.04 -13.94 7.98
C PHE A 82 2.10 -13.53 9.46
N SER A 83 2.59 -12.33 9.76
CA SER A 83 2.61 -11.82 11.13
C SER A 83 1.21 -11.74 11.72
N PRO A 84 1.02 -12.20 12.95
CA PRO A 84 -0.24 -11.99 13.65
C PRO A 84 -0.43 -10.49 13.90
N LEU A 85 -1.66 -10.03 13.75
CA LEU A 85 -2.05 -8.72 14.24
C LEU A 85 -1.75 -8.64 15.74
N THR A 86 -1.26 -7.50 16.21
CA THR A 86 -0.92 -7.29 17.62
C THR A 86 -2.12 -7.67 18.50
N GLY A 87 -1.94 -8.72 19.31
CA GLY A 87 -2.99 -9.24 20.19
C GLY A 87 -3.93 -10.29 19.59
N GLU A 88 -3.70 -10.73 18.34
CA GLU A 88 -4.49 -11.78 17.70
C GLU A 88 -3.64 -13.00 17.33
N GLN A 89 -4.27 -14.18 17.32
CA GLN A 89 -3.58 -15.45 16.98
C GLN A 89 -3.55 -15.73 15.47
N ASN A 90 -4.20 -14.91 14.65
CA ASN A 90 -4.36 -15.13 13.21
C ASN A 90 -3.49 -14.18 12.40
N SER A 91 -2.84 -14.70 11.37
CA SER A 91 -2.11 -13.89 10.38
C SER A 91 -3.05 -12.95 9.63
N TYR A 92 -2.48 -11.87 9.05
CA TYR A 92 -3.23 -10.95 8.17
C TYR A 92 -3.92 -11.69 7.03
N ILE A 93 -3.23 -12.67 6.44
CA ILE A 93 -3.71 -13.44 5.30
C ILE A 93 -3.41 -14.93 5.51
N PRO A 94 -4.40 -15.77 5.76
CA PRO A 94 -4.22 -17.22 5.73
C PRO A 94 -3.90 -17.70 4.30
N ASN A 95 -2.98 -18.65 4.15
CA ASN A 95 -2.61 -19.26 2.87
C ASN A 95 -2.16 -18.26 1.79
N TYR A 96 -1.46 -17.25 2.17
CA TYR A 96 -1.09 -16.08 1.37
C TYR A 96 -0.44 -16.41 0.02
N ILE A 97 0.52 -17.34 -0.01
CA ILE A 97 1.23 -17.69 -1.25
C ILE A 97 0.26 -18.32 -2.25
N GLU A 98 -0.60 -19.20 -1.79
CA GLU A 98 -1.60 -19.85 -2.62
C GLU A 98 -2.66 -18.85 -3.11
N GLU A 99 -3.09 -17.94 -2.24
CA GLU A 99 -4.01 -16.87 -2.61
C GLU A 99 -3.41 -15.95 -3.67
N ILE A 100 -2.16 -15.49 -3.50
CA ILE A 100 -1.44 -14.70 -4.53
C ILE A 100 -1.37 -15.49 -5.84
N ARG A 101 -0.90 -16.72 -5.80
CA ARG A 101 -0.76 -17.55 -7.03
C ARG A 101 -2.10 -17.71 -7.72
N ASN A 102 -3.15 -18.01 -6.98
CA ASN A 102 -4.48 -18.21 -7.55
C ASN A 102 -5.05 -16.93 -8.15
N GLN A 103 -4.88 -15.81 -7.49
CA GLN A 103 -5.40 -14.52 -7.97
C GLN A 103 -4.55 -13.93 -9.09
N ILE A 104 -3.23 -13.98 -8.98
CA ILE A 104 -2.34 -13.46 -10.02
C ILE A 104 -2.40 -14.31 -11.29
N LEU A 105 -2.48 -15.63 -11.16
CA LEU A 105 -2.38 -16.54 -12.32
C LEU A 105 -3.72 -16.83 -13.00
N LYS A 106 -4.84 -16.72 -12.31
CA LYS A 106 -6.11 -17.31 -12.75
C LYS A 106 -7.28 -16.35 -12.93
N GLN A 107 -7.23 -15.11 -12.45
CA GLN A 107 -8.45 -14.29 -12.40
C GLN A 107 -8.36 -12.94 -13.07
N LYS A 108 -9.45 -12.60 -13.76
CA LYS A 108 -9.82 -11.23 -14.05
C LYS A 108 -10.39 -10.63 -12.75
N ILE A 109 -9.79 -9.54 -12.30
CA ILE A 109 -10.24 -8.84 -11.10
C ILE A 109 -11.53 -8.10 -11.47
N GLU A 110 -12.63 -8.39 -10.79
CA GLU A 110 -13.88 -7.64 -10.99
C GLU A 110 -13.64 -6.17 -10.61
N ASN A 111 -14.08 -5.27 -11.49
CA ASN A 111 -13.94 -3.81 -11.33
C ASN A 111 -12.48 -3.29 -11.22
N GLY A 112 -11.48 -4.12 -11.53
CA GLY A 112 -10.07 -3.71 -11.59
C GLY A 112 -9.41 -3.43 -10.24
N PHE A 113 -10.10 -3.68 -9.12
CA PHE A 113 -9.56 -3.57 -7.77
C PHE A 113 -10.11 -4.66 -6.85
N LYS A 114 -9.27 -5.18 -5.96
CA LYS A 114 -9.70 -6.14 -4.95
C LYS A 114 -8.84 -6.04 -3.71
N TRP A 115 -9.47 -5.82 -2.58
CA TRP A 115 -8.83 -6.00 -1.28
C TRP A 115 -8.46 -7.46 -1.03
N ILE A 116 -7.27 -7.64 -0.43
CA ILE A 116 -6.82 -8.93 0.08
C ILE A 116 -6.36 -8.69 1.52
N GLY A 117 -6.93 -9.38 2.43
CA GLY A 117 -6.65 -9.16 3.83
C GLY A 117 -7.90 -9.12 4.65
N ARG A 118 -7.74 -8.73 5.89
CA ARG A 118 -8.83 -8.75 6.85
C ARG A 118 -9.64 -7.46 6.76
N LYS A 119 -10.93 -7.63 6.48
CA LYS A 119 -11.91 -6.56 6.61
C LYS A 119 -11.99 -6.12 8.08
N SER A 120 -11.93 -4.83 8.36
CA SER A 120 -12.20 -4.31 9.69
C SER A 120 -13.70 -4.41 9.99
N ASN A 121 -14.03 -5.03 11.11
CA ASN A 121 -15.41 -5.12 11.60
C ASN A 121 -15.84 -3.88 12.41
N ASN A 122 -14.91 -3.00 12.70
CA ASN A 122 -15.22 -1.74 13.36
C ASN A 122 -15.79 -0.81 12.30
N GLY A 123 -17.11 -0.89 12.11
CA GLY A 123 -17.83 0.03 11.22
C GLY A 123 -17.32 1.44 11.44
N LEU A 124 -16.60 1.94 10.45
CA LEU A 124 -16.07 3.27 10.53
C LEU A 124 -17.15 4.25 10.19
N ALA A 125 -17.73 4.76 11.22
CA ALA A 125 -17.84 6.19 11.28
C ALA A 125 -16.46 6.78 11.66
N MET A 126 -15.38 6.44 10.97
CA MET A 126 -14.23 7.31 11.02
C MET A 126 -14.65 8.53 10.25
N ASP A 127 -14.92 9.51 11.00
CA ASP A 127 -15.31 10.84 10.67
C ASP A 127 -14.50 11.34 9.48
N TYR A 128 -15.12 11.31 8.31
CA TYR A 128 -14.58 11.80 7.06
C TYR A 128 -14.01 13.20 7.17
N GLY A 129 -14.58 14.02 8.05
CA GLY A 129 -14.24 15.40 8.28
C GLY A 129 -13.67 15.68 9.65
N SER A 130 -13.75 14.76 10.63
CA SER A 130 -13.21 15.05 11.94
C SER A 130 -11.70 14.87 11.94
N GLN A 131 -11.08 15.84 12.55
CA GLN A 131 -9.66 15.85 12.85
C GLN A 131 -9.44 14.89 14.00
N ILE A 132 -9.10 13.65 13.69
CA ILE A 132 -8.77 12.66 14.72
C ILE A 132 -7.43 13.06 15.32
N ASP A 133 -7.35 13.18 16.64
CA ASP A 133 -6.09 13.56 17.31
C ASP A 133 -5.04 12.45 17.25
N ASN A 134 -5.46 11.18 17.13
CA ASN A 134 -4.55 10.06 16.92
C ASN A 134 -5.26 8.86 16.25
N ILE A 135 -4.50 8.03 15.57
CA ILE A 135 -4.91 6.68 15.12
C ILE A 135 -3.91 5.67 15.70
N SER A 136 -4.40 4.66 16.40
CA SER A 136 -3.55 3.60 16.94
C SER A 136 -2.32 4.11 17.72
N GLY A 137 -2.49 5.19 18.48
CA GLY A 137 -1.42 5.82 19.23
C GLY A 137 -0.52 6.76 18.42
N HIS A 138 -0.80 6.99 17.14
CA HIS A 138 -0.06 7.95 16.29
C HIS A 138 -0.76 9.30 16.31
N PRO A 139 -0.12 10.35 16.86
CA PRO A 139 -0.70 11.69 16.87
C PRO A 139 -0.83 12.25 15.45
N ASN A 140 -1.83 13.11 15.32
CA ASN A 140 -2.12 13.88 14.11
C ASN A 140 -1.76 15.37 14.34
N PRO A 141 -0.48 15.74 14.28
CA PRO A 141 -0.05 17.09 14.58
C PRO A 141 -0.61 18.14 13.61
N TYR A 142 -0.93 17.71 12.40
CA TYR A 142 -1.44 18.59 11.33
C TYR A 142 -2.96 18.61 11.22
N LYS A 143 -3.66 17.92 12.13
CA LYS A 143 -5.12 17.81 12.10
C LYS A 143 -5.65 17.37 10.72
N ARG A 144 -4.93 16.46 10.05
CA ARG A 144 -5.34 15.95 8.75
C ARG A 144 -6.46 14.93 8.91
N SER A 145 -7.40 14.95 7.97
CA SER A 145 -8.47 13.96 7.83
C SER A 145 -8.37 13.26 6.48
N MET A 146 -9.07 12.14 6.30
CA MET A 146 -9.15 11.48 5.00
C MET A 146 -9.70 12.42 3.94
N ASN A 147 -10.75 13.19 4.28
CA ASN A 147 -11.36 14.11 3.33
C ASN A 147 -10.38 15.22 2.89
N ASN A 148 -9.68 15.86 3.80
CA ASN A 148 -8.79 16.94 3.41
C ASN A 148 -7.53 16.47 2.66
N ILE A 149 -7.02 15.25 2.94
CA ILE A 149 -5.98 14.65 2.12
C ILE A 149 -6.51 14.34 0.72
N TYR A 150 -7.65 13.65 0.64
CA TYR A 150 -8.24 13.27 -0.64
C TYR A 150 -8.56 14.49 -1.50
N GLU A 151 -9.20 15.50 -0.93
CA GLU A 151 -9.56 16.75 -1.61
C GLU A 151 -8.31 17.54 -2.08
N SER A 152 -7.25 17.60 -1.26
CA SER A 152 -6.01 18.29 -1.66
C SER A 152 -5.30 17.63 -2.84
N VAL A 153 -5.45 16.30 -3.00
CA VAL A 153 -4.82 15.52 -4.06
C VAL A 153 -5.71 15.43 -5.29
N PHE A 154 -6.98 15.05 -5.11
CA PHE A 154 -7.89 14.70 -6.21
C PHE A 154 -8.87 15.81 -6.57
N GLU A 155 -8.85 16.94 -5.85
CA GLU A 155 -9.66 18.15 -6.10
C GLU A 155 -11.18 17.87 -6.08
N LYS A 156 -11.60 16.91 -5.28
CA LYS A 156 -12.99 16.52 -5.07
C LYS A 156 -13.16 15.92 -3.66
N PRO A 157 -14.38 15.94 -3.09
CA PRO A 157 -14.65 15.34 -1.80
C PRO A 157 -14.30 13.85 -1.78
N CYS A 158 -13.81 13.35 -0.64
CA CYS A 158 -13.57 11.92 -0.46
C CYS A 158 -14.90 11.15 -0.52
N PRO A 159 -15.01 10.11 -1.37
CA PRO A 159 -16.18 9.25 -1.36
C PRO A 159 -16.38 8.57 0.00
N PHE A 160 -17.61 8.18 0.32
CA PHE A 160 -17.89 7.49 1.57
C PHE A 160 -17.19 6.13 1.63
N ILE A 161 -16.38 5.88 2.68
CA ILE A 161 -15.71 4.60 2.93
C ILE A 161 -16.57 3.76 3.86
N GLN A 162 -17.33 2.82 3.31
CA GLN A 162 -18.15 1.92 4.10
C GLN A 162 -17.30 0.86 4.79
N ASP A 163 -16.34 0.32 4.06
CA ASP A 163 -15.49 -0.78 4.49
C ASP A 163 -14.02 -0.45 4.23
N TYR A 164 -13.15 -0.84 5.12
CA TYR A 164 -11.71 -0.80 4.90
C TYR A 164 -11.05 -2.10 5.36
N TYR A 165 -9.87 -2.35 4.83
CA TYR A 165 -9.08 -3.53 5.14
C TYR A 165 -7.78 -3.14 5.80
N ILE A 166 -7.29 -3.99 6.71
CA ILE A 166 -6.08 -3.73 7.47
C ILE A 166 -4.89 -4.34 6.74
N GLY A 167 -3.75 -3.62 6.76
CA GLY A 167 -2.46 -4.11 6.29
C GLY A 167 -2.07 -3.68 4.88
N GLY A 168 -2.94 -2.97 4.16
CA GLY A 168 -2.61 -2.43 2.83
C GLY A 168 -2.35 -3.50 1.78
N PHE A 169 -3.07 -4.63 1.84
CA PHE A 169 -2.94 -5.72 0.87
C PHE A 169 -4.05 -5.63 -0.18
N PHE A 170 -3.68 -5.43 -1.45
CA PHE A 170 -4.68 -5.31 -2.50
C PHE A 170 -4.14 -5.61 -3.89
N PHE A 171 -5.03 -6.01 -4.79
CA PHE A 171 -4.82 -6.04 -6.23
C PHE A 171 -5.39 -4.81 -6.90
N VAL A 172 -4.71 -4.33 -7.94
CA VAL A 172 -5.22 -3.27 -8.79
C VAL A 172 -4.80 -3.50 -10.25
N GLU A 173 -5.70 -3.22 -11.18
CA GLU A 173 -5.38 -3.14 -12.59
C GLU A 173 -4.83 -1.75 -12.94
N LYS A 174 -3.86 -1.68 -13.84
CA LYS A 174 -3.23 -0.41 -14.23
C LYS A 174 -4.24 0.64 -14.70
N ASN A 175 -5.35 0.23 -15.33
CA ASN A 175 -6.39 1.15 -15.77
C ASN A 175 -7.06 1.88 -14.61
N ASN A 176 -7.16 1.23 -13.43
CA ASN A 176 -7.68 1.87 -12.23
C ASN A 176 -6.68 2.87 -11.64
N ILE A 177 -5.37 2.60 -11.78
CA ILE A 177 -4.33 3.58 -11.44
C ILE A 177 -4.37 4.78 -12.39
N TYR A 178 -4.52 4.56 -13.69
CA TYR A 178 -4.56 5.63 -14.70
C TYR A 178 -5.81 6.53 -14.66
N ARG A 179 -6.76 6.26 -13.76
CA ARG A 179 -7.86 7.19 -13.45
C ARG A 179 -7.37 8.46 -12.77
N HIS A 180 -6.19 8.40 -12.21
CA HIS A 180 -5.50 9.50 -11.56
C HIS A 180 -4.22 9.83 -12.31
N THR A 181 -3.91 11.11 -12.38
CA THR A 181 -2.71 11.59 -13.07
C THR A 181 -1.43 11.33 -12.27
N LEU A 182 -0.30 11.27 -12.96
CA LEU A 182 1.00 11.21 -12.32
C LEU A 182 1.21 12.35 -11.29
N ASN A 183 0.69 13.56 -11.60
CA ASN A 183 0.78 14.69 -10.69
C ASN A 183 0.03 14.46 -9.37
N GLN A 184 -1.13 13.78 -9.41
CA GLN A 184 -1.87 13.42 -8.21
C GLN A 184 -1.09 12.40 -7.35
N TYR A 185 -0.44 11.43 -7.97
CA TYR A 185 0.43 10.49 -7.24
C TYR A 185 1.68 11.18 -6.68
N ASN A 186 2.27 12.14 -7.39
CA ASN A 186 3.35 12.95 -6.83
C ASN A 186 2.91 13.74 -5.58
N LYS A 187 1.72 14.36 -5.61
CA LYS A 187 1.17 15.01 -4.41
C LYS A 187 1.01 14.04 -3.23
N LEU A 188 0.55 12.79 -3.47
CA LEU A 188 0.49 11.75 -2.43
C LEU A 188 1.88 11.39 -1.91
N LEU A 189 2.85 11.25 -2.80
CA LEU A 189 4.23 10.91 -2.43
C LEU A 189 4.84 12.01 -1.56
N ASP A 190 4.63 13.27 -1.92
CA ASP A 190 5.07 14.44 -1.13
C ASP A 190 4.47 14.43 0.27
N ILE A 191 3.16 14.16 0.38
CA ILE A 191 2.48 14.04 1.69
C ILE A 191 3.12 12.96 2.57
N LEU A 192 3.49 11.82 1.98
CA LEU A 192 4.09 10.68 2.69
C LEU A 192 5.57 10.85 3.02
N SER A 193 6.28 11.68 2.25
CA SER A 193 7.73 11.88 2.38
C SER A 193 8.10 12.95 3.39
N TYR A 194 7.19 13.82 3.76
CA TYR A 194 7.42 14.97 4.67
C TYR A 194 8.63 15.84 4.32
N PRO A 195 8.78 16.31 3.07
CA PRO A 195 9.95 17.09 2.68
C PRO A 195 10.10 18.40 3.49
N GLU A 196 9.00 18.94 3.98
CA GLU A 196 8.99 20.26 4.66
C GLU A 196 9.24 20.19 6.17
N GLN A 197 9.26 18.98 6.77
CA GLN A 197 9.25 18.82 8.21
C GLN A 197 10.59 18.36 8.77
N LYS A 198 11.51 19.31 8.87
CA LYS A 198 12.83 19.08 9.49
C LYS A 198 12.76 18.82 11.00
N GLU A 199 11.62 19.12 11.63
CA GLU A 199 11.46 19.05 13.10
C GLU A 199 11.08 17.64 13.59
N PHE A 200 10.61 16.78 12.71
CA PHE A 200 10.23 15.40 13.06
C PHE A 200 11.20 14.42 12.43
N ASP A 201 12.20 14.04 13.17
CA ASP A 201 13.10 12.96 12.77
C ASP A 201 12.70 11.61 13.41
N GLY A 202 13.23 10.52 12.83
CA GLY A 202 13.07 9.18 13.35
C GLY A 202 11.66 8.59 13.18
N PHE A 203 10.99 8.28 14.27
CA PHE A 203 9.73 7.54 14.32
C PHE A 203 8.60 8.16 13.47
N TRP A 204 8.48 9.48 13.48
CA TRP A 204 7.41 10.18 12.75
C TRP A 204 7.53 10.08 11.23
N LYS A 205 8.75 10.15 10.70
CA LYS A 205 8.99 9.96 9.27
C LYS A 205 8.69 8.54 8.83
N SER A 206 9.10 7.57 9.63
CA SER A 206 8.91 6.16 9.30
C SER A 206 7.46 5.70 9.42
N ASN A 207 6.69 6.33 10.32
CA ASN A 207 5.33 5.91 10.65
C ASN A 207 4.36 7.10 10.76
N PRO A 208 4.16 7.88 9.68
CA PRO A 208 3.32 9.05 9.70
C PRO A 208 1.83 8.71 9.79
N PHE A 209 1.07 9.62 10.39
CA PHE A 209 -0.37 9.51 10.50
C PHE A 209 -1.06 9.36 9.13
N GLU A 210 -0.58 10.07 8.13
CA GLU A 210 -1.12 10.05 6.76
C GLU A 210 -1.02 8.69 6.09
N ALA A 211 0.01 7.91 6.39
CA ALA A 211 0.12 6.53 5.88
C ALA A 211 -1.02 5.65 6.40
N HIS A 212 -1.44 5.82 7.66
CA HIS A 212 -2.59 5.12 8.23
C HIS A 212 -3.93 5.57 7.62
N LEU A 213 -4.05 6.84 7.26
CA LEU A 213 -5.22 7.33 6.53
C LEU A 213 -5.28 6.74 5.13
N LEU A 214 -4.14 6.76 4.41
CA LEU A 214 -4.06 6.26 3.05
C LEU A 214 -4.36 4.77 2.96
N GLU A 215 -3.91 3.97 3.93
CA GLU A 215 -4.24 2.55 4.03
C GLU A 215 -5.75 2.29 3.95
N LYS A 216 -6.57 3.16 4.53
CA LYS A 216 -8.04 3.06 4.53
C LYS A 216 -8.68 3.58 3.24
N MET A 217 -7.95 4.39 2.48
CA MET A 217 -8.46 5.08 1.30
C MET A 217 -8.20 4.32 -0.01
N TYR A 218 -7.41 3.24 -0.03
CA TYR A 218 -7.08 2.55 -1.27
C TYR A 218 -8.32 2.12 -2.08
N GLY A 219 -9.40 1.69 -1.40
CA GLY A 219 -10.66 1.38 -2.08
C GLY A 219 -11.18 2.56 -2.89
N VAL A 220 -11.39 3.71 -2.25
CA VAL A 220 -11.94 4.90 -2.94
C VAL A 220 -10.97 5.55 -3.94
N ILE A 221 -9.67 5.23 -3.83
CA ILE A 221 -8.67 5.66 -4.81
C ILE A 221 -8.72 4.77 -6.06
N PHE A 222 -8.85 3.46 -5.90
CA PHE A 222 -8.66 2.51 -6.98
C PHE A 222 -9.95 1.80 -7.45
N GLU A 223 -11.00 1.71 -6.64
CA GLU A 223 -12.27 1.13 -7.08
C GLU A 223 -12.98 1.98 -8.13
N ASN A 224 -13.71 1.32 -9.03
CA ASN A 224 -14.70 1.96 -9.88
C ASN A 224 -15.97 2.21 -9.06
N VAL A 225 -16.06 3.38 -8.44
CA VAL A 225 -17.29 3.85 -7.78
C VAL A 225 -18.13 4.60 -8.79
#